data_9ec2f0170dda5dbcdc0a75e15b386157
#
_entry.id   9ec2f0170dda5dbcdc0a75e15b386157
#
_cell.length_a   1.000
_cell.length_b   1.000
_cell.length_c   1.000
_cell.angle_alpha   90.00
_cell.angle_beta   90.00
_cell.angle_gamma   90.00
#
_symmetry.space_group_name_H-M   'P 1'
#
loop_
_entity.id
_entity.type
_entity.pdbx_description
1 polymer ?
#
loop_
_entity_poly.entity_id
_entity_poly.type
_entity_poly.pdbx_seq_one_letter_code
_entity_poly.pdbx_strand_id
1 'polypeptide(L)'
;MIGRARLPTPPEVYDPQWADQFHRAIDQNLDRAFEGSPNFAPASGYYGSFFDTTTQTAAAINTPYAMKFNNTAEANQTAIVDLTKLTFKYRGTYNIQFSAQLDKASGAQSYIWIWFRLNGSNIANSASKYSISGTTAENIAALNFFVTVKAMDYVQLMWATDDTNTIILAEPSNAFHPGIPSVILTAQSI
;
A
#
# COMPACT_ATOMS: atom_id res chain seq x y z
N MET A 1 31.30 -9.61 2.74
CA MET A 1 31.55 -9.91 4.16
C MET A 1 31.27 -8.61 4.94
N ILE A 2 30.17 -8.50 5.66
CA ILE A 2 29.81 -7.29 6.43
C ILE A 2 30.59 -7.39 7.73
N GLY A 3 31.60 -6.51 7.91
CA GLY A 3 32.40 -6.48 9.14
C GLY A 3 31.56 -6.12 10.34
N ARG A 4 31.55 -6.96 11.36
CA ARG A 4 30.93 -6.64 12.67
C ARG A 4 31.71 -5.51 13.34
N ALA A 5 31.02 -4.55 13.93
CA ALA A 5 31.67 -3.57 14.80
C ALA A 5 32.24 -4.32 16.00
N ARG A 6 33.54 -4.13 16.29
CA ARG A 6 34.16 -4.71 17.50
C ARG A 6 33.63 -3.97 18.71
N LEU A 7 33.20 -4.73 19.72
CA LEU A 7 32.91 -4.14 21.02
C LEU A 7 34.23 -3.66 21.68
N PRO A 8 34.26 -2.47 22.30
CA PRO A 8 35.43 -1.99 23.00
C PRO A 8 35.76 -2.87 24.20
N THR A 9 37.06 -3.06 24.46
CA THR A 9 37.54 -3.83 25.62
C THR A 9 37.17 -3.11 26.91
N PRO A 10 36.62 -3.80 27.93
CA PRO A 10 36.27 -3.17 29.19
C PRO A 10 37.52 -2.60 29.89
N PRO A 11 37.47 -1.38 30.44
CA PRO A 11 38.53 -0.84 31.26
C PRO A 11 38.54 -1.48 32.66
N GLU A 12 39.68 -1.44 33.35
CA GLU A 12 39.80 -1.94 34.76
C GLU A 12 38.99 -1.09 35.74
N VAL A 13 38.79 0.19 35.42
CA VAL A 13 38.00 1.14 36.22
C VAL A 13 36.86 1.69 35.34
N TYR A 14 35.72 1.93 35.96
CA TYR A 14 34.57 2.49 35.24
C TYR A 14 34.93 3.80 34.55
N ASP A 15 34.70 3.84 33.24
CA ASP A 15 34.91 5.00 32.39
C ASP A 15 33.59 5.32 31.64
N PRO A 16 32.98 6.50 31.88
CA PRO A 16 31.76 6.90 31.19
C PRO A 16 31.92 6.97 29.67
N GLN A 17 33.09 7.36 29.17
CA GLN A 17 33.37 7.43 27.73
C GLN A 17 33.38 6.03 27.11
N TRP A 18 33.91 5.03 27.81
CA TRP A 18 33.85 3.64 27.38
C TRP A 18 32.42 3.14 27.37
N ALA A 19 31.59 3.46 28.38
CA ALA A 19 30.20 3.06 28.44
C ALA A 19 29.42 3.61 27.24
N ASP A 20 29.64 4.87 26.86
CA ASP A 20 29.03 5.49 25.68
C ASP A 20 29.48 4.83 24.36
N GLN A 21 30.78 4.47 24.27
CA GLN A 21 31.31 3.76 23.10
C GLN A 21 30.73 2.34 23.00
N PHE A 22 30.59 1.66 24.13
CA PHE A 22 30.02 0.32 24.20
C PHE A 22 28.54 0.34 23.78
N HIS A 23 27.74 1.27 24.29
CA HIS A 23 26.34 1.43 23.88
C HIS A 23 26.23 1.70 22.38
N ARG A 24 27.00 2.64 21.84
CA ARG A 24 26.98 2.91 20.38
C ARG A 24 27.40 1.71 19.55
N ALA A 25 28.37 0.92 19.99
CA ALA A 25 28.79 -0.28 19.28
C ALA A 25 27.73 -1.39 19.33
N ILE A 26 26.99 -1.51 20.43
CA ILE A 26 25.84 -2.42 20.53
C ILE A 26 24.72 -1.97 19.60
N ASP A 27 24.31 -0.69 19.68
CA ASP A 27 23.25 -0.14 18.84
C ASP A 27 23.57 -0.33 17.36
N GLN A 28 24.80 -0.03 16.91
CA GLN A 28 25.24 -0.25 15.54
C GLN A 28 25.22 -1.73 15.12
N ASN A 29 25.55 -2.66 16.02
CA ASN A 29 25.51 -4.09 15.72
C ASN A 29 24.06 -4.61 15.69
N LEU A 30 23.19 -4.10 16.55
CA LEU A 30 21.76 -4.41 16.54
C LEU A 30 21.13 -3.86 15.27
N ASP A 31 21.32 -2.59 14.94
CA ASP A 31 20.80 -1.99 13.71
C ASP A 31 21.22 -2.81 12.47
N ARG A 32 22.51 -3.18 12.37
CA ARG A 32 23.01 -4.02 11.26
C ARG A 32 22.45 -5.44 11.28
N ALA A 33 22.24 -6.01 12.45
CA ALA A 33 21.63 -7.34 12.58
C ALA A 33 20.16 -7.32 12.16
N PHE A 34 19.45 -6.21 12.47
CA PHE A 34 18.05 -6.02 12.10
C PHE A 34 17.86 -5.57 10.65
N GLU A 35 18.73 -4.71 10.12
CA GLU A 35 18.71 -4.28 8.72
C GLU A 35 19.04 -5.41 7.71
N GLY A 36 19.79 -6.42 8.15
CA GLY A 36 20.27 -7.52 7.31
C GLY A 36 19.52 -8.85 7.45
N SER A 37 18.64 -8.99 8.43
CA SER A 37 17.96 -10.25 8.70
C SER A 37 16.57 -10.29 8.06
N PRO A 38 16.31 -11.19 7.10
CA PRO A 38 14.95 -11.39 6.58
C PRO A 38 13.98 -11.93 7.63
N ASN A 39 14.47 -12.32 8.83
CA ASN A 39 13.69 -12.98 9.88
C ASN A 39 13.35 -12.10 11.09
N PHE A 40 13.80 -10.86 11.11
CA PHE A 40 13.39 -9.88 12.12
C PHE A 40 12.50 -8.81 11.47
N ALA A 41 11.30 -9.19 11.08
CA ALA A 41 10.22 -8.23 11.10
C ALA A 41 10.00 -7.81 12.56
N PRO A 42 9.86 -6.52 12.89
CA PRO A 42 9.45 -6.13 14.23
C PRO A 42 8.17 -6.88 14.59
N ALA A 43 7.98 -7.21 15.88
CA ALA A 43 6.86 -8.00 16.38
C ALA A 43 5.46 -7.47 15.99
N SER A 44 5.39 -6.26 15.46
CA SER A 44 4.26 -5.67 14.75
C SER A 44 4.68 -5.39 13.31
N GLY A 45 4.46 -6.28 12.36
CA GLY A 45 4.82 -6.10 10.93
C GLY A 45 4.51 -4.71 10.37
N TYR A 46 5.06 -4.39 9.20
CA TYR A 46 4.71 -3.14 8.49
C TYR A 46 3.35 -3.31 7.82
N TYR A 47 2.46 -2.37 8.02
CA TYR A 47 1.10 -2.47 7.49
C TYR A 47 0.48 -1.10 7.24
N GLY A 48 -0.62 -1.09 6.49
CA GLY A 48 -1.48 0.06 6.32
C GLY A 48 -2.85 -0.31 5.80
N SER A 49 -3.84 0.48 6.19
CA SER A 49 -5.22 0.42 5.72
C SER A 49 -5.66 1.82 5.33
N PHE A 50 -6.00 1.99 4.06
CA PHE A 50 -6.32 3.27 3.43
C PHE A 50 -7.63 3.16 2.68
N PHE A 51 -8.37 4.26 2.58
CA PHE A 51 -9.64 4.27 1.86
C PHE A 51 -9.95 5.64 1.28
N ASP A 52 -10.89 5.69 0.34
CA ASP A 52 -11.41 6.94 -0.22
C ASP A 52 -12.92 7.05 0.00
N THR A 53 -13.35 8.19 0.51
CA THR A 53 -14.77 8.50 0.78
C THR A 53 -15.44 9.29 -0.34
N THR A 54 -14.76 9.46 -1.47
CA THR A 54 -15.28 10.18 -2.63
C THR A 54 -15.47 9.25 -3.82
N THR A 55 -16.51 9.47 -4.60
CA THR A 55 -16.71 8.77 -5.87
C THR A 55 -15.62 9.18 -6.86
N GLN A 56 -15.04 8.19 -7.54
CA GLN A 56 -13.99 8.41 -8.54
C GLN A 56 -14.54 8.16 -9.94
N THR A 57 -14.31 9.11 -10.84
CA THR A 57 -14.81 9.10 -12.22
C THR A 57 -13.65 9.15 -13.22
N ALA A 58 -13.83 8.56 -14.38
CA ALA A 58 -12.91 8.67 -15.51
C ALA A 58 -13.28 9.89 -16.38
N ALA A 59 -12.35 10.78 -16.65
CA ALA A 59 -12.58 11.89 -17.56
C ALA A 59 -12.58 11.47 -19.04
N ALA A 60 -11.93 10.34 -19.38
CA ALA A 60 -11.88 9.81 -20.74
C ALA A 60 -11.82 8.26 -20.70
N ILE A 61 -12.39 7.63 -21.72
CA ILE A 61 -12.31 6.18 -21.92
C ILE A 61 -10.87 5.75 -22.24
N ASN A 62 -10.56 4.50 -21.90
CA ASN A 62 -9.27 3.84 -22.21
C ASN A 62 -8.03 4.63 -21.72
N THR A 63 -8.24 5.46 -20.69
CA THR A 63 -7.19 6.29 -20.12
C THR A 63 -6.90 5.80 -18.69
N PRO A 64 -5.63 5.51 -18.35
CA PRO A 64 -5.24 5.08 -17.01
C PRO A 64 -5.34 6.21 -15.98
N TYR A 65 -6.02 5.94 -14.87
CA TYR A 65 -6.10 6.81 -13.70
C TYR A 65 -5.56 6.07 -12.47
N ALA A 66 -4.88 6.78 -11.59
CA ALA A 66 -4.54 6.24 -10.28
C ALA A 66 -5.73 6.42 -9.34
N MET A 67 -6.11 5.36 -8.62
CA MET A 67 -7.11 5.45 -7.56
C MET A 67 -6.60 6.35 -6.44
N LYS A 68 -7.50 7.14 -5.87
CA LYS A 68 -7.21 8.05 -4.77
C LYS A 68 -7.56 7.39 -3.44
N PHE A 69 -6.85 7.84 -2.39
CA PHE A 69 -7.06 7.44 -1.00
C PHE A 69 -6.95 8.70 -0.14
N ASN A 70 -8.07 9.22 0.33
CA ASN A 70 -8.11 10.46 1.11
C ASN A 70 -8.05 10.25 2.62
N ASN A 71 -8.10 8.99 3.08
CA ASN A 71 -8.07 8.63 4.48
C ASN A 71 -7.11 7.48 4.78
N THR A 72 -6.57 7.51 6.00
CA THR A 72 -5.80 6.42 6.61
C THR A 72 -6.54 5.94 7.84
N ALA A 73 -6.92 4.67 7.90
CA ALA A 73 -7.49 4.06 9.10
C ALA A 73 -6.38 3.70 10.09
N GLU A 74 -5.38 2.96 9.62
CA GLU A 74 -4.22 2.55 10.41
C GLU A 74 -3.00 2.45 9.50
N ALA A 75 -1.82 2.76 10.02
CA ALA A 75 -0.57 2.58 9.29
C ALA A 75 0.64 2.46 10.22
N ASN A 76 1.54 1.57 9.85
CA ASN A 76 2.87 1.41 10.46
C ASN A 76 3.91 1.25 9.36
N GLN A 77 4.77 2.27 9.18
CA GLN A 77 5.86 2.32 8.20
C GLN A 77 5.42 2.21 6.73
N THR A 78 4.14 2.41 6.48
CA THR A 78 3.55 2.63 5.16
C THR A 78 2.71 3.90 5.19
N ALA A 79 2.56 4.59 4.07
CA ALA A 79 1.76 5.83 4.00
C ALA A 79 1.24 6.07 2.58
N ILE A 80 0.12 6.81 2.47
CA ILE A 80 -0.31 7.37 1.19
C ILE A 80 0.32 8.76 1.01
N VAL A 81 0.98 8.95 -0.13
CA VAL A 81 1.55 10.24 -0.57
C VAL A 81 0.87 10.66 -1.86
N ASP A 82 0.65 11.96 -2.03
CA ASP A 82 -0.03 12.56 -3.20
C ASP A 82 -1.38 11.89 -3.50
N LEU A 83 -2.11 11.47 -2.47
CA LEU A 83 -3.40 10.77 -2.51
C LEU A 83 -3.40 9.42 -3.27
N THR A 84 -2.36 9.06 -4.00
CA THR A 84 -2.38 7.90 -4.93
C THR A 84 -1.23 6.93 -4.76
N LYS A 85 -0.19 7.31 -4.01
CA LYS A 85 1.05 6.54 -3.88
C LYS A 85 1.11 5.86 -2.52
N LEU A 86 0.93 4.55 -2.46
CA LEU A 86 1.25 3.76 -1.28
C LEU A 86 2.77 3.62 -1.20
N THR A 87 3.40 4.26 -0.23
CA THR A 87 4.84 4.27 -0.01
C THR A 87 5.25 3.31 1.09
N PHE A 88 6.47 2.76 0.98
CA PHE A 88 7.02 1.79 1.91
C PHE A 88 8.33 2.32 2.49
N LYS A 89 8.41 2.53 3.79
CA LYS A 89 9.64 2.98 4.44
C LYS A 89 10.74 1.93 4.38
N TYR A 90 10.38 0.65 4.42
CA TYR A 90 11.32 -0.46 4.42
C TYR A 90 11.08 -1.39 3.24
N ARG A 91 12.19 -1.99 2.75
CA ARG A 91 12.14 -3.04 1.75
C ARG A 91 11.45 -4.29 2.27
N GLY A 92 10.84 -5.06 1.41
CA GLY A 92 10.22 -6.34 1.75
C GLY A 92 9.25 -6.80 0.70
N THR A 93 8.64 -7.95 0.94
CA THR A 93 7.47 -8.40 0.17
C THR A 93 6.24 -8.03 0.97
N TYR A 94 5.29 -7.39 0.30
CA TYR A 94 4.03 -6.96 0.90
C TYR A 94 2.87 -7.65 0.21
N ASN A 95 1.95 -8.13 1.02
CA ASN A 95 0.63 -8.53 0.57
C ASN A 95 -0.24 -7.28 0.46
N ILE A 96 -0.66 -6.93 -0.75
CA ILE A 96 -1.53 -5.80 -1.02
C ILE A 96 -2.89 -6.33 -1.45
N GLN A 97 -3.95 -5.86 -0.79
CA GLN A 97 -5.33 -6.21 -1.11
C GLN A 97 -6.12 -4.94 -1.35
N PHE A 98 -7.06 -4.99 -2.29
CA PHE A 98 -8.01 -3.91 -2.46
C PHE A 98 -9.43 -4.44 -2.59
N SER A 99 -10.39 -3.55 -2.31
CA SER A 99 -11.80 -3.71 -2.58
C SER A 99 -12.32 -2.38 -3.13
N ALA A 100 -12.88 -2.37 -4.34
CA ALA A 100 -13.42 -1.19 -5.00
C ALA A 100 -14.90 -1.40 -5.34
N GLN A 101 -15.74 -0.42 -5.01
CA GLN A 101 -17.18 -0.43 -5.29
C GLN A 101 -17.42 0.05 -6.72
N LEU A 102 -17.66 -0.87 -7.63
CA LEU A 102 -17.92 -0.55 -9.04
C LEU A 102 -19.40 -0.31 -9.23
N ASP A 103 -19.73 0.80 -9.86
CA ASP A 103 -21.10 1.15 -10.24
C ASP A 103 -21.16 1.68 -11.66
N LYS A 104 -22.36 1.64 -12.24
CA LYS A 104 -22.64 2.14 -13.57
C LYS A 104 -23.92 2.98 -13.58
N ALA A 105 -23.74 4.28 -13.80
CA ALA A 105 -24.83 5.24 -13.78
C ALA A 105 -25.80 5.09 -14.97
N SER A 106 -25.34 4.61 -16.13
CA SER A 106 -26.17 4.41 -17.33
C SER A 106 -25.47 3.59 -18.41
N GLY A 107 -26.21 3.14 -19.42
CA GLY A 107 -25.69 2.51 -20.63
C GLY A 107 -25.66 0.98 -20.61
N ALA A 108 -25.13 0.40 -21.69
CA ALA A 108 -25.01 -1.04 -21.90
C ALA A 108 -23.84 -1.62 -21.08
N GLN A 109 -23.46 -2.85 -21.36
CA GLN A 109 -22.28 -3.47 -20.77
C GLN A 109 -21.01 -2.65 -21.00
N SER A 110 -20.21 -2.52 -19.97
CA SER A 110 -18.88 -1.90 -20.01
C SER A 110 -17.85 -2.72 -19.26
N TYR A 111 -16.59 -2.36 -19.44
CA TYR A 111 -15.47 -3.00 -18.78
C TYR A 111 -14.66 -2.00 -17.98
N ILE A 112 -14.15 -2.46 -16.85
CA ILE A 112 -13.15 -1.78 -16.05
C ILE A 112 -11.93 -2.70 -15.88
N TRP A 113 -10.75 -2.15 -16.06
CA TRP A 113 -9.47 -2.82 -15.80
C TRP A 113 -8.84 -2.20 -14.58
N ILE A 114 -8.31 -3.03 -13.68
CA ILE A 114 -7.63 -2.61 -12.46
C ILE A 114 -6.30 -3.35 -12.39
N TRP A 115 -5.20 -2.64 -12.11
CA TRP A 115 -3.85 -3.22 -12.03
C TRP A 115 -2.96 -2.44 -11.09
N PHE A 116 -1.79 -2.99 -10.78
CA PHE A 116 -0.78 -2.33 -9.97
C PHE A 116 0.34 -1.73 -10.82
N ARG A 117 0.90 -0.61 -10.32
CA ARG A 117 2.05 0.10 -10.87
C ARG A 117 3.08 0.31 -9.78
N LEU A 118 4.34 -0.04 -10.01
CA LEU A 118 5.47 0.18 -9.11
C LEU A 118 6.35 1.29 -9.69
N ASN A 119 6.58 2.36 -8.95
CA ASN A 119 7.42 3.50 -9.34
C ASN A 119 7.11 4.03 -10.76
N GLY A 120 5.82 4.11 -11.08
CA GLY A 120 5.36 4.60 -12.40
C GLY A 120 5.34 3.56 -13.52
N SER A 121 5.83 2.32 -13.31
CA SER A 121 5.83 1.23 -14.29
C SER A 121 4.76 0.19 -13.97
N ASN A 122 4.01 -0.27 -14.96
CA ASN A 122 2.99 -1.32 -14.76
C ASN A 122 3.66 -2.63 -14.33
N ILE A 123 3.08 -3.27 -13.29
CA ILE A 123 3.51 -4.60 -12.87
C ILE A 123 2.89 -5.63 -13.83
N ALA A 124 3.73 -6.44 -14.45
CA ALA A 124 3.26 -7.48 -15.36
C ALA A 124 2.32 -8.47 -14.65
N ASN A 125 1.26 -8.90 -15.33
CA ASN A 125 0.28 -9.89 -14.85
C ASN A 125 -0.50 -9.47 -13.59
N SER A 126 -0.55 -8.18 -13.25
CA SER A 126 -1.32 -7.65 -12.12
C SER A 126 -2.71 -7.13 -12.51
N ALA A 127 -3.06 -7.16 -13.79
CA ALA A 127 -4.32 -6.62 -14.27
C ALA A 127 -5.47 -7.62 -14.16
N SER A 128 -6.61 -7.12 -13.69
CA SER A 128 -7.89 -7.81 -13.70
C SER A 128 -8.91 -7.02 -14.52
N LYS A 129 -9.81 -7.73 -15.19
CA LYS A 129 -10.90 -7.16 -16.00
C LYS A 129 -12.23 -7.53 -15.38
N TYR A 130 -13.05 -6.53 -15.12
CA TYR A 130 -14.42 -6.69 -14.62
C TYR A 130 -15.42 -6.23 -15.67
N SER A 131 -16.53 -6.92 -15.76
CA SER A 131 -17.66 -6.55 -16.63
C SER A 131 -18.81 -6.06 -15.78
N ILE A 132 -19.39 -4.92 -16.15
CA ILE A 132 -20.56 -4.35 -15.51
C ILE A 132 -21.65 -4.22 -16.57
N SER A 133 -22.83 -4.77 -16.31
CA SER A 133 -23.96 -4.80 -17.25
C SER A 133 -25.20 -4.23 -16.60
N GLY A 134 -25.88 -3.30 -17.31
CA GLY A 134 -27.14 -2.68 -16.86
C GLY A 134 -26.96 -1.27 -16.32
N THR A 135 -28.09 -0.61 -16.06
CA THR A 135 -28.17 0.79 -15.65
C THR A 135 -28.10 1.02 -14.13
N THR A 136 -28.04 -0.05 -13.36
CA THR A 136 -27.94 -0.03 -11.88
C THR A 136 -27.09 -1.21 -11.41
N ALA A 137 -26.06 -1.54 -12.17
CA ALA A 137 -25.23 -2.69 -11.85
C ALA A 137 -24.14 -2.27 -10.87
N GLU A 138 -24.18 -2.82 -9.69
CA GLU A 138 -23.18 -2.71 -8.67
C GLU A 138 -22.34 -3.99 -8.61
N ASN A 139 -21.05 -3.86 -8.42
CA ASN A 139 -20.13 -4.98 -8.27
C ASN A 139 -18.95 -4.60 -7.39
N ILE A 140 -18.37 -5.58 -6.70
CA ILE A 140 -17.16 -5.39 -5.91
C ILE A 140 -15.99 -6.01 -6.66
N ALA A 141 -15.02 -5.17 -7.03
CA ALA A 141 -13.73 -5.63 -7.53
C ALA A 141 -12.78 -5.82 -6.37
N ALA A 142 -12.25 -7.02 -6.20
CA ALA A 142 -11.28 -7.30 -5.16
C ALA A 142 -10.16 -8.22 -5.69
N LEU A 143 -8.94 -7.95 -5.28
CA LEU A 143 -7.77 -8.76 -5.62
C LEU A 143 -6.74 -8.67 -4.49
N ASN A 144 -6.01 -9.76 -4.33
CA ASN A 144 -4.83 -9.89 -3.48
C ASN A 144 -3.59 -10.07 -4.37
N PHE A 145 -2.54 -9.31 -4.12
CA PHE A 145 -1.32 -9.36 -4.91
C PHE A 145 -0.07 -9.16 -4.03
N PHE A 146 0.97 -9.96 -4.27
CA PHE A 146 2.26 -9.82 -3.59
C PHE A 146 3.20 -8.96 -4.42
N VAL A 147 3.77 -7.94 -3.78
CA VAL A 147 4.73 -7.03 -4.41
C VAL A 147 6.00 -6.98 -3.57
N THR A 148 7.15 -7.22 -4.20
CA THR A 148 8.45 -6.98 -3.56
C THR A 148 8.92 -5.57 -3.88
N VAL A 149 9.21 -4.79 -2.84
CA VAL A 149 9.61 -3.38 -2.93
C VAL A 149 10.96 -3.13 -2.27
N LYS A 150 11.65 -2.09 -2.71
CA LYS A 150 12.79 -1.49 -2.02
C LYS A 150 12.31 -0.43 -1.02
N ALA A 151 13.16 -0.01 -0.11
CA ALA A 151 12.85 1.13 0.75
C ALA A 151 12.56 2.38 -0.09
N MET A 152 11.52 3.11 0.28
CA MET A 152 11.02 4.32 -0.38
C MET A 152 10.38 4.10 -1.76
N ASP A 153 10.21 2.87 -2.21
CA ASP A 153 9.38 2.57 -3.38
C ASP A 153 7.91 2.93 -3.11
N TYR A 154 7.15 3.15 -4.18
CA TYR A 154 5.70 3.34 -4.09
C TYR A 154 4.95 2.46 -5.08
N VAL A 155 3.77 2.02 -4.66
CA VAL A 155 2.80 1.31 -5.49
C VAL A 155 1.56 2.19 -5.69
N GLN A 156 0.99 2.15 -6.90
CA GLN A 156 -0.29 2.76 -7.23
C GLN A 156 -1.26 1.68 -7.69
N LEU A 157 -2.50 1.78 -7.24
CA LEU A 157 -3.63 1.04 -7.80
C LEU A 157 -4.19 1.84 -8.96
N MET A 158 -4.10 1.29 -10.16
CA MET A 158 -4.51 1.94 -11.41
C MET A 158 -5.83 1.37 -11.90
N TRP A 159 -6.61 2.18 -12.60
CA TRP A 159 -7.81 1.74 -13.28
C TRP A 159 -8.02 2.46 -14.61
N ALA A 160 -8.79 1.82 -15.50
CA ALA A 160 -9.27 2.40 -16.74
C ALA A 160 -10.62 1.77 -17.09
N THR A 161 -11.45 2.45 -17.86
CA THR A 161 -12.74 1.97 -18.33
C THR A 161 -12.95 2.31 -19.81
N ASP A 162 -13.79 1.56 -20.50
CA ASP A 162 -14.27 1.86 -21.86
C ASP A 162 -15.56 2.69 -21.88
N ASP A 163 -16.11 3.04 -20.71
CA ASP A 163 -17.31 3.87 -20.57
C ASP A 163 -17.19 4.81 -19.37
N THR A 164 -17.27 6.12 -19.60
CA THR A 164 -17.16 7.14 -18.53
C THR A 164 -18.34 7.13 -17.55
N ASN A 165 -19.45 6.43 -17.85
CA ASN A 165 -20.52 6.20 -16.89
C ASN A 165 -20.17 5.11 -15.85
N THR A 166 -19.08 4.37 -16.05
CA THR A 166 -18.55 3.44 -15.04
C THR A 166 -17.72 4.23 -14.04
N ILE A 167 -18.09 4.11 -12.76
CA ILE A 167 -17.51 4.86 -11.65
C ILE A 167 -17.05 3.92 -10.54
N ILE A 168 -16.24 4.43 -9.66
CA ILE A 168 -15.91 3.78 -8.37
C ILE A 168 -16.68 4.57 -7.31
N LEU A 169 -17.78 4.00 -6.81
CA LEU A 169 -18.80 4.70 -6.02
C LEU A 169 -18.43 4.75 -4.55
N ALA A 170 -18.60 5.92 -3.92
CA ALA A 170 -18.67 6.07 -2.48
C ALA A 170 -20.07 6.49 -2.08
N GLU A 171 -20.57 5.96 -0.95
CA GLU A 171 -21.86 6.34 -0.40
C GLU A 171 -21.74 6.93 1.01
N PRO A 172 -22.51 7.94 1.35
CA PRO A 172 -22.55 8.44 2.71
C PRO A 172 -23.22 7.45 3.67
N SER A 173 -22.95 7.57 4.97
CA SER A 173 -23.67 6.81 5.98
C SER A 173 -25.15 7.18 6.01
N ASN A 174 -25.99 6.21 6.36
CA ASN A 174 -27.42 6.40 6.57
C ASN A 174 -27.89 5.69 7.84
N ALA A 175 -29.19 5.53 8.02
CA ALA A 175 -29.77 4.89 9.21
C ALA A 175 -29.47 3.37 9.32
N PHE A 176 -29.08 2.71 8.25
CA PHE A 176 -28.90 1.24 8.18
C PHE A 176 -27.44 0.81 8.18
N HIS A 177 -26.52 1.64 7.63
CA HIS A 177 -25.12 1.28 7.46
C HIS A 177 -24.18 2.49 7.59
N PRO A 178 -22.94 2.29 8.02
CA PRO A 178 -21.90 3.31 7.92
C PRO A 178 -21.61 3.69 6.48
N GLY A 179 -20.87 4.77 6.25
CA GLY A 179 -20.44 5.17 4.90
C GLY A 179 -19.68 4.05 4.19
N ILE A 180 -19.89 3.94 2.88
CA ILE A 180 -19.23 2.97 2.00
C ILE A 180 -18.12 3.70 1.24
N PRO A 181 -16.84 3.39 1.51
CA PRO A 181 -15.73 3.93 0.73
C PRO A 181 -15.75 3.45 -0.73
N SER A 182 -15.36 4.30 -1.67
CA SER A 182 -15.22 3.90 -3.07
C SER A 182 -14.17 2.81 -3.25
N VAL A 183 -13.08 2.89 -2.51
CA VAL A 183 -12.01 1.91 -2.51
C VAL A 183 -11.39 1.79 -1.12
N ILE A 184 -11.03 0.58 -0.75
CA ILE A 184 -10.20 0.25 0.41
C ILE A 184 -8.93 -0.43 -0.10
N LEU A 185 -7.78 -0.05 0.42
CA LEU A 185 -6.48 -0.65 0.11
C LEU A 185 -5.79 -1.02 1.42
N THR A 186 -5.38 -2.27 1.55
CA THR A 186 -4.57 -2.73 2.67
C THR A 186 -3.23 -3.25 2.19
N ALA A 187 -2.20 -3.06 2.98
CA ALA A 187 -0.87 -3.61 2.75
C ALA A 187 -0.31 -4.18 4.05
N GLN A 188 0.34 -5.33 3.96
CA GLN A 188 0.99 -5.98 5.09
C GLN A 188 2.28 -6.67 4.64
N SER A 189 3.39 -6.45 5.37
CA SER A 189 4.64 -7.19 5.16
C SER A 189 4.48 -8.67 5.53
N ILE A 190 5.12 -9.54 4.76
CA ILE A 190 5.16 -10.99 4.99
C ILE A 190 6.58 -11.45 5.27
#